data_aaebe06f5c6f7aaf80c7c4476a73409b
#
_entry.id   aaebe06f5c6f7aaf80c7c4476a73409b
#
_cell.length_a   1.000
_cell.length_b   1.000
_cell.length_c   1.000
_cell.angle_alpha   90.00
_cell.angle_beta   90.00
_cell.angle_gamma   90.00
#
_symmetry.space_group_name_H-M   'P 1'
#
loop_
_entity.id
_entity.type
_entity.pdbx_description
1 polymer ?
#
loop_
_entity_poly.entity_id
_entity_poly.type
_entity_poly.pdbx_seq_one_letter_code
_entity_poly.pdbx_strand_id
1 'polypeptide(L)'
;MEGQFDLIVIGAGPGGYVAAIKAAKLGLRTAVVENRDIGGTCLNRGCIPAKAMIHASSLYREMQHCAELGIGTSDVTYDYGKILAYKEETTQQLVQGIEQLLKANGVTVVRGTGTLLSENGEEREVLVSSGDGEQRYKASNVLLASGSKPLKIPIPGIELPGVITSDELFRMEEPPQSMVIIGGGVISVEFATVYAALGSRVTILEAMPRIVPNMDKEISQNLKMILKKRGIEIHTSASVQAVEQDGDEYRCRYVEKEKEQEAKGDCVLCAVGRCANMDGLFAEGAAPEMERGRITVDADFRTNIPHVYAIGDLIGGAQLAHAASAQGIAVAEHLAGRERSVDLRIVPGCVYTDPEIASAGITEEEAKEKGIQVETGKFIMSANGKSLITKEERGFIKVVADKETKTILGAQMMCARATDMIGEFVTAITNRMTVSQLLKGMRAHPTYNEGIGEALEELEGGAVHVVPKKKQS
;
A
#
# COMPACT_ATOMS: atom_id res chain seq x y z
N MET A 1 18.80 -1.04 36.59
CA MET A 1 17.33 -0.97 36.63
C MET A 1 16.81 -1.69 35.39
N GLU A 2 16.65 -3.01 35.49
CA GLU A 2 16.08 -3.82 34.45
C GLU A 2 14.59 -3.44 34.32
N GLY A 3 14.11 -3.17 33.10
CA GLY A 3 12.70 -2.93 32.81
C GLY A 3 12.25 -1.45 32.70
N GLN A 4 13.15 -0.47 32.75
CA GLN A 4 12.82 0.94 32.54
C GLN A 4 13.38 1.46 31.20
N PHE A 5 12.52 2.01 30.33
CA PHE A 5 12.84 2.51 28.99
C PHE A 5 12.47 4.00 28.85
N ASP A 6 13.10 4.68 27.89
CA ASP A 6 12.67 6.01 27.50
C ASP A 6 11.50 5.92 26.51
N LEU A 7 11.46 4.82 25.71
CA LEU A 7 10.38 4.51 24.77
C LEU A 7 10.10 3.01 24.73
N ILE A 8 8.82 2.64 24.87
CA ILE A 8 8.31 1.32 24.49
C ILE A 8 7.44 1.47 23.25
N VAL A 9 7.73 0.69 22.21
CA VAL A 9 6.95 0.62 20.97
C VAL A 9 6.13 -0.68 20.99
N ILE A 10 4.80 -0.59 20.83
CA ILE A 10 3.92 -1.75 20.75
C ILE A 10 3.60 -2.03 19.28
N GLY A 11 4.14 -3.12 18.75
CA GLY A 11 4.10 -3.52 17.35
C GLY A 11 5.40 -3.26 16.62
N ALA A 12 5.94 -4.30 15.95
CA ALA A 12 7.18 -4.27 15.18
C ALA A 12 6.95 -4.25 13.65
N GLY A 13 5.82 -3.69 13.19
CA GLY A 13 5.59 -3.38 11.78
C GLY A 13 6.48 -2.24 11.29
N PRO A 14 6.35 -1.80 10.00
CA PRO A 14 7.21 -0.76 9.41
C PRO A 14 7.29 0.52 10.22
N GLY A 15 6.21 1.00 10.80
CA GLY A 15 6.22 2.16 11.69
C GLY A 15 6.99 1.88 12.97
N GLY A 16 6.73 0.74 13.61
CA GLY A 16 7.26 0.41 14.93
C GLY A 16 8.76 0.10 14.94
N TYR A 17 9.24 -0.82 14.08
CA TYR A 17 10.67 -1.15 14.07
C TYR A 17 11.54 0.03 13.61
N VAL A 18 11.04 0.82 12.65
CA VAL A 18 11.75 2.01 12.18
C VAL A 18 11.83 3.07 13.29
N ALA A 19 10.72 3.32 13.99
CA ALA A 19 10.71 4.22 15.15
C ALA A 19 11.68 3.76 16.25
N ALA A 20 11.66 2.46 16.59
CA ALA A 20 12.52 1.90 17.62
C ALA A 20 14.01 2.05 17.29
N ILE A 21 14.42 1.72 16.06
CA ILE A 21 15.79 1.87 15.59
C ILE A 21 16.20 3.37 15.57
N LYS A 22 15.32 4.24 15.05
CA LYS A 22 15.61 5.68 14.99
C LYS A 22 15.75 6.27 16.39
N ALA A 23 14.86 5.93 17.32
CA ALA A 23 14.92 6.37 18.71
C ALA A 23 16.22 5.92 19.40
N ALA A 24 16.61 4.66 19.24
CA ALA A 24 17.87 4.13 19.77
C ALA A 24 19.10 4.86 19.20
N LYS A 25 19.11 5.14 17.88
CA LYS A 25 20.17 5.95 17.25
C LYS A 25 20.24 7.39 17.76
N LEU A 26 19.14 7.92 18.29
CA LEU A 26 19.07 9.23 18.92
C LEU A 26 19.37 9.19 20.43
N GLY A 27 19.75 8.03 20.96
CA GLY A 27 20.21 7.86 22.35
C GLY A 27 19.13 7.45 23.34
N LEU A 28 17.91 7.15 22.88
CA LEU A 28 16.82 6.69 23.75
C LEU A 28 16.94 5.20 24.04
N ARG A 29 16.81 4.78 25.30
CA ARG A 29 16.67 3.36 25.67
C ARG A 29 15.32 2.85 25.19
N THR A 30 15.33 1.98 24.20
CA THR A 30 14.11 1.61 23.48
C THR A 30 13.85 0.11 23.57
N ALA A 31 12.58 -0.25 23.82
CA ALA A 31 12.08 -1.60 23.64
C ALA A 31 11.00 -1.61 22.55
N VAL A 32 10.91 -2.74 21.84
CA VAL A 32 9.80 -3.04 20.92
C VAL A 32 9.12 -4.34 21.36
N VAL A 33 7.78 -4.29 21.48
CA VAL A 33 6.95 -5.43 21.87
C VAL A 33 6.25 -5.96 20.62
N GLU A 34 6.39 -7.27 20.33
CA GLU A 34 5.78 -7.91 19.16
C GLU A 34 5.24 -9.30 19.53
N ASN A 35 3.97 -9.53 19.22
CA ASN A 35 3.30 -10.78 19.55
C ASN A 35 3.30 -11.82 18.41
N ARG A 36 3.68 -11.44 17.21
CA ARG A 36 3.61 -12.31 16.03
C ARG A 36 4.93 -12.33 15.28
N ASP A 37 5.13 -11.42 14.33
CA ASP A 37 6.27 -11.45 13.41
C ASP A 37 6.92 -10.07 13.30
N ILE A 38 8.22 -10.01 13.51
CA ILE A 38 9.03 -8.80 13.24
C ILE A 38 8.86 -8.40 11.77
N GLY A 39 8.68 -7.09 11.52
CA GLY A 39 8.36 -6.57 10.19
C GLY A 39 6.85 -6.43 9.94
N GLY A 40 6.00 -7.01 10.82
CA GLY A 40 4.55 -6.88 10.83
C GLY A 40 3.88 -7.36 9.54
N THR A 41 2.70 -6.82 9.26
CA THR A 41 1.88 -7.20 8.10
C THR A 41 2.62 -6.99 6.79
N CYS A 42 3.31 -5.87 6.60
CA CYS A 42 3.95 -5.54 5.32
C CYS A 42 4.97 -6.59 4.87
N LEU A 43 5.85 -7.04 5.76
CA LEU A 43 6.88 -8.01 5.41
C LEU A 43 6.34 -9.45 5.35
N ASN A 44 5.44 -9.80 6.24
CA ASN A 44 5.07 -11.21 6.42
C ASN A 44 3.76 -11.61 5.71
N ARG A 45 2.83 -10.66 5.50
CA ARG A 45 1.46 -10.92 5.00
C ARG A 45 0.90 -9.80 4.14
N GLY A 46 1.78 -9.00 3.51
CA GLY A 46 1.35 -7.82 2.76
C GLY A 46 2.28 -7.50 1.60
N CYS A 47 2.99 -6.38 1.71
CA CYS A 47 3.74 -5.78 0.61
C CYS A 47 4.76 -6.74 -0.01
N ILE A 48 5.65 -7.30 0.81
CA ILE A 48 6.78 -8.10 0.30
C ILE A 48 6.29 -9.41 -0.32
N PRO A 49 5.51 -10.26 0.36
CA PRO A 49 5.03 -11.49 -0.24
C PRO A 49 4.15 -11.25 -1.47
N ALA A 50 3.32 -10.20 -1.49
CA ALA A 50 2.53 -9.84 -2.66
C ALA A 50 3.43 -9.48 -3.85
N LYS A 51 4.45 -8.64 -3.65
CA LYS A 51 5.35 -8.19 -4.73
C LYS A 51 6.23 -9.33 -5.23
N ALA A 52 6.63 -10.28 -4.39
CA ALA A 52 7.30 -11.49 -4.82
C ALA A 52 6.42 -12.35 -5.75
N MET A 53 5.14 -12.54 -5.39
CA MET A 53 4.18 -13.26 -6.24
C MET A 53 3.87 -12.52 -7.54
N ILE A 54 3.69 -11.20 -7.49
CA ILE A 54 3.50 -10.35 -8.68
C ILE A 54 4.69 -10.49 -9.62
N HIS A 55 5.92 -10.40 -9.10
CA HIS A 55 7.13 -10.53 -9.90
C HIS A 55 7.20 -11.89 -10.60
N ALA A 56 6.99 -12.99 -9.87
CA ALA A 56 7.02 -14.34 -10.43
C ALA A 56 5.93 -14.56 -11.50
N SER A 57 4.69 -14.11 -11.23
CA SER A 57 3.57 -14.25 -12.18
C SER A 57 3.72 -13.35 -13.40
N SER A 58 4.31 -12.16 -13.26
CA SER A 58 4.60 -11.28 -14.39
C SER A 58 5.66 -11.88 -15.30
N LEU A 59 6.75 -12.40 -14.71
CA LEU A 59 7.81 -13.09 -15.48
C LEU A 59 7.26 -14.31 -16.23
N TYR A 60 6.42 -15.12 -15.58
CA TYR A 60 5.78 -16.27 -16.23
C TYR A 60 4.96 -15.83 -17.45
N ARG A 61 4.19 -14.76 -17.34
CA ARG A 61 3.41 -14.20 -18.44
C ARG A 61 4.30 -13.63 -19.56
N GLU A 62 5.38 -12.92 -19.23
CA GLU A 62 6.35 -12.40 -20.19
C GLU A 62 6.95 -13.53 -21.01
N MET A 63 7.34 -14.63 -20.36
CA MET A 63 7.89 -15.81 -21.04
C MET A 63 6.90 -16.45 -22.02
N GLN A 64 5.59 -16.39 -21.76
CA GLN A 64 4.57 -16.88 -22.70
C GLN A 64 4.47 -16.05 -23.98
N HIS A 65 4.94 -14.78 -23.94
CA HIS A 65 4.87 -13.82 -25.06
C HIS A 65 6.24 -13.53 -25.69
N CYS A 66 7.32 -14.14 -25.21
CA CYS A 66 8.69 -13.85 -25.68
C CYS A 66 8.93 -14.20 -27.15
N ALA A 67 8.10 -15.02 -27.77
CA ALA A 67 8.11 -15.30 -29.21
C ALA A 67 7.96 -14.05 -30.08
N GLU A 68 7.28 -13.02 -29.59
CA GLU A 68 7.16 -11.71 -30.26
C GLU A 68 8.51 -10.98 -30.38
N LEU A 69 9.49 -11.33 -29.53
CA LEU A 69 10.86 -10.82 -29.54
C LEU A 69 11.82 -11.73 -30.29
N GLY A 70 11.32 -12.81 -30.91
CA GLY A 70 12.16 -13.79 -31.60
C GLY A 70 12.83 -14.82 -30.68
N ILE A 71 12.40 -14.91 -29.41
CA ILE A 71 12.91 -15.87 -28.42
C ILE A 71 12.00 -17.09 -28.42
N GLY A 72 12.51 -18.24 -28.87
CA GLY A 72 11.79 -19.51 -28.80
C GLY A 72 11.85 -20.12 -27.40
N THR A 73 10.72 -20.56 -26.88
CA THR A 73 10.61 -21.38 -25.66
C THR A 73 9.82 -22.63 -25.98
N SER A 74 10.20 -23.77 -25.38
CA SER A 74 9.34 -24.95 -25.27
C SER A 74 8.58 -24.85 -23.96
N ASP A 75 7.31 -25.23 -23.94
CA ASP A 75 6.45 -25.41 -22.77
C ASP A 75 6.80 -24.57 -21.51
N VAL A 76 6.37 -23.31 -21.50
CA VAL A 76 6.54 -22.46 -20.32
C VAL A 76 5.57 -22.93 -19.25
N THR A 77 6.10 -23.46 -18.16
CA THR A 77 5.34 -23.93 -16.99
C THR A 77 5.77 -23.21 -15.73
N TYR A 78 4.96 -23.27 -14.67
CA TYR A 78 5.33 -22.81 -13.35
C TYR A 78 5.15 -23.91 -12.30
N ASP A 79 5.86 -23.79 -11.21
CA ASP A 79 5.73 -24.60 -10.00
C ASP A 79 5.29 -23.67 -8.88
N TYR A 80 4.03 -23.77 -8.46
CA TYR A 80 3.47 -22.86 -7.45
C TYR A 80 4.16 -23.03 -6.10
N GLY A 81 4.54 -24.25 -5.72
CA GLY A 81 5.30 -24.50 -4.49
C GLY A 81 6.65 -23.76 -4.47
N LYS A 82 7.35 -23.67 -5.63
CA LYS A 82 8.57 -22.89 -5.74
C LYS A 82 8.32 -21.39 -5.71
N ILE A 83 7.20 -20.90 -6.24
CA ILE A 83 6.79 -19.48 -6.09
C ILE A 83 6.57 -19.15 -4.62
N LEU A 84 5.90 -20.03 -3.88
CA LEU A 84 5.69 -19.86 -2.44
C LEU A 84 7.02 -19.90 -1.66
N ALA A 85 7.92 -20.83 -2.00
CA ALA A 85 9.25 -20.91 -1.39
C ALA A 85 10.07 -19.64 -1.64
N TYR A 86 10.09 -19.13 -2.87
CA TYR A 86 10.73 -17.85 -3.21
C TYR A 86 10.17 -16.67 -2.41
N LYS A 87 8.85 -16.57 -2.32
CA LYS A 87 8.16 -15.57 -1.49
C LYS A 87 8.60 -15.66 -0.03
N GLU A 88 8.63 -16.87 0.53
CA GLU A 88 9.00 -17.10 1.93
C GLU A 88 10.46 -16.77 2.20
N GLU A 89 11.38 -17.23 1.36
CA GLU A 89 12.80 -16.91 1.47
C GLU A 89 13.06 -15.41 1.44
N THR A 90 12.41 -14.68 0.52
CA THR A 90 12.53 -13.22 0.41
C THR A 90 12.04 -12.54 1.70
N THR A 91 10.92 -12.99 2.24
CA THR A 91 10.36 -12.47 3.50
C THR A 91 11.32 -12.72 4.67
N GLN A 92 11.81 -13.96 4.81
CA GLN A 92 12.69 -14.34 5.91
C GLN A 92 14.02 -13.59 5.89
N GLN A 93 14.61 -13.38 4.73
CA GLN A 93 15.85 -12.59 4.60
C GLN A 93 15.66 -11.17 5.13
N LEU A 94 14.52 -10.52 4.82
CA LEU A 94 14.23 -9.17 5.30
C LEU A 94 13.94 -9.15 6.81
N VAL A 95 13.19 -10.11 7.33
CA VAL A 95 12.90 -10.23 8.76
C VAL A 95 14.19 -10.40 9.56
N GLN A 96 15.07 -11.32 9.14
CA GLN A 96 16.38 -11.54 9.77
C GLN A 96 17.25 -10.28 9.74
N GLY A 97 17.21 -9.53 8.62
CA GLY A 97 17.90 -8.24 8.51
C GLY A 97 17.40 -7.21 9.54
N ILE A 98 16.09 -7.14 9.76
CA ILE A 98 15.51 -6.24 10.77
C ILE A 98 15.86 -6.69 12.19
N GLU A 99 15.82 -7.99 12.50
CA GLU A 99 16.24 -8.51 13.80
C GLU A 99 17.71 -8.16 14.11
N GLN A 100 18.59 -8.30 13.11
CA GLN A 100 19.99 -7.89 13.23
C GLN A 100 20.12 -6.39 13.48
N LEU A 101 19.34 -5.55 12.76
CA LEU A 101 19.37 -4.10 12.94
C LEU A 101 18.86 -3.68 14.32
N LEU A 102 17.78 -4.27 14.82
CA LEU A 102 17.27 -4.03 16.17
C LEU A 102 18.35 -4.35 17.21
N LYS A 103 18.96 -5.54 17.12
CA LYS A 103 20.03 -5.98 18.02
C LYS A 103 21.26 -5.08 17.94
N ALA A 104 21.72 -4.74 16.74
CA ALA A 104 22.91 -3.91 16.54
C ALA A 104 22.73 -2.47 17.05
N ASN A 105 21.49 -1.97 17.12
CA ASN A 105 21.19 -0.66 17.67
C ASN A 105 20.80 -0.70 19.16
N GLY A 106 20.93 -1.85 19.84
CA GLY A 106 20.64 -1.98 21.26
C GLY A 106 19.15 -1.90 21.61
N VAL A 107 18.25 -2.13 20.65
CA VAL A 107 16.81 -2.19 20.90
C VAL A 107 16.46 -3.51 21.59
N THR A 108 15.78 -3.45 22.73
CA THR A 108 15.29 -4.64 23.42
C THR A 108 14.02 -5.15 22.71
N VAL A 109 14.08 -6.36 22.18
CA VAL A 109 12.90 -7.03 21.59
C VAL A 109 12.20 -7.88 22.66
N VAL A 110 10.93 -7.56 22.94
CA VAL A 110 10.11 -8.30 23.90
C VAL A 110 9.03 -9.04 23.13
N ARG A 111 9.01 -10.37 23.24
CA ARG A 111 8.00 -11.22 22.57
C ARG A 111 6.76 -11.35 23.44
N GLY A 112 5.60 -11.02 22.91
CA GLY A 112 4.31 -11.12 23.56
C GLY A 112 3.34 -10.01 23.16
N THR A 113 2.11 -10.12 23.65
CA THR A 113 1.06 -9.10 23.44
C THR A 113 1.26 -7.95 24.43
N GLY A 114 1.54 -6.77 23.91
CA GLY A 114 1.71 -5.55 24.71
C GLY A 114 0.37 -4.87 24.95
N THR A 115 0.02 -4.65 26.22
CA THR A 115 -1.20 -3.95 26.66
C THR A 115 -0.81 -2.69 27.42
N LEU A 116 -1.27 -1.53 26.95
CA LEU A 116 -1.14 -0.28 27.70
C LEU A 116 -2.02 -0.32 28.94
N LEU A 117 -1.45 -0.06 30.11
CA LEU A 117 -2.19 -0.02 31.37
C LEU A 117 -2.69 1.39 31.68
N SER A 118 -3.81 1.46 32.41
CA SER A 118 -4.35 2.72 32.92
C SER A 118 -3.60 3.14 34.16
N GLU A 119 -2.76 4.18 34.04
CA GLU A 119 -2.00 4.73 35.15
C GLU A 119 -2.04 6.26 35.19
N ASN A 120 -2.07 6.78 36.43
CA ASN A 120 -2.02 8.21 36.73
C ASN A 120 -0.59 8.57 37.19
N GLY A 121 0.32 8.90 36.26
CA GLY A 121 1.70 9.27 36.59
C GLY A 121 2.49 9.76 35.37
N GLU A 122 3.75 10.13 35.63
CA GLU A 122 4.68 10.58 34.58
C GLU A 122 5.25 9.41 33.76
N GLU A 123 5.25 8.19 34.31
CA GLU A 123 5.67 6.99 33.62
C GLU A 123 4.46 6.19 33.14
N ARG A 124 4.62 5.48 32.02
CA ARG A 124 3.62 4.57 31.46
C ARG A 124 4.02 3.13 31.71
N GLU A 125 3.05 2.26 32.00
CA GLU A 125 3.28 0.83 32.11
C GLU A 125 2.66 0.07 30.94
N VAL A 126 3.43 -0.90 30.45
CA VAL A 126 3.00 -1.86 29.43
C VAL A 126 3.08 -3.27 30.04
N LEU A 127 1.96 -3.95 30.08
CA LEU A 127 1.89 -5.37 30.41
C LEU A 127 2.19 -6.17 29.14
N VAL A 128 3.15 -7.08 29.21
CA VAL A 128 3.42 -8.01 28.10
C VAL A 128 3.03 -9.42 28.55
N SER A 129 2.06 -9.98 27.85
CA SER A 129 1.60 -11.37 28.06
C SER A 129 2.18 -12.28 26.99
N SER A 130 2.85 -13.34 27.40
CA SER A 130 3.48 -14.36 26.55
C SER A 130 3.18 -15.76 27.06
N GLY A 131 3.65 -16.80 26.34
CA GLY A 131 3.56 -18.18 26.82
C GLY A 131 4.29 -18.45 28.13
N ASP A 132 5.27 -17.62 28.50
CA ASP A 132 6.07 -17.70 29.72
C ASP A 132 5.43 -16.93 30.89
N GLY A 133 4.30 -16.28 30.67
CA GLY A 133 3.58 -15.50 31.68
C GLY A 133 3.47 -14.00 31.37
N GLU A 134 3.21 -13.21 32.41
CA GLU A 134 3.00 -11.77 32.29
C GLU A 134 4.18 -11.01 32.91
N GLN A 135 4.63 -9.97 32.22
CA GLN A 135 5.69 -9.08 32.71
C GLN A 135 5.32 -7.62 32.46
N ARG A 136 5.59 -6.77 33.45
CA ARG A 136 5.37 -5.33 33.35
C ARG A 136 6.64 -4.60 33.04
N TYR A 137 6.57 -3.65 32.11
CA TYR A 137 7.64 -2.76 31.72
C TYR A 137 7.22 -1.30 31.90
N LYS A 138 8.16 -0.44 32.30
CA LYS A 138 7.93 1.00 32.47
C LYS A 138 8.66 1.78 31.42
N ALA A 139 8.03 2.86 30.96
CA ALA A 139 8.66 3.79 30.04
C ALA A 139 8.20 5.22 30.27
N SER A 140 9.08 6.17 29.95
CA SER A 140 8.71 7.59 29.88
C SER A 140 7.67 7.85 28.78
N ASN A 141 7.72 7.10 27.66
CA ASN A 141 6.82 7.24 26.54
C ASN A 141 6.43 5.88 25.96
N VAL A 142 5.20 5.78 25.41
CA VAL A 142 4.71 4.59 24.69
C VAL A 142 4.26 5.00 23.29
N LEU A 143 4.72 4.28 22.27
CA LEU A 143 4.30 4.41 20.89
C LEU A 143 3.44 3.22 20.49
N LEU A 144 2.19 3.47 20.13
CA LEU A 144 1.25 2.49 19.62
C LEU A 144 1.44 2.35 18.11
N ALA A 145 1.85 1.16 17.65
CA ALA A 145 2.16 0.85 16.25
C ALA A 145 1.68 -0.55 15.84
N SER A 146 0.60 -1.06 16.45
CA SER A 146 0.04 -2.41 16.23
C SER A 146 -0.60 -2.61 14.84
N GLY A 147 -0.73 -1.54 14.05
CA GLY A 147 -1.12 -1.60 12.65
C GLY A 147 -2.60 -1.92 12.44
N SER A 148 -2.89 -2.76 11.45
CA SER A 148 -4.25 -3.10 11.03
C SER A 148 -4.43 -4.58 10.77
N LYS A 149 -5.70 -5.00 10.69
CA LYS A 149 -6.14 -6.34 10.29
C LYS A 149 -7.14 -6.25 9.12
N PRO A 150 -7.31 -7.31 8.30
CA PRO A 150 -8.32 -7.32 7.24
C PRO A 150 -9.71 -7.03 7.81
N LEU A 151 -10.49 -6.24 7.07
CA LEU A 151 -11.88 -5.95 7.40
C LEU A 151 -12.76 -7.00 6.71
N LYS A 152 -13.65 -7.64 7.47
CA LYS A 152 -14.75 -8.44 6.95
C LYS A 152 -16.06 -7.65 7.04
N ILE A 153 -16.85 -7.64 5.96
CA ILE A 153 -18.17 -7.00 5.95
C ILE A 153 -19.19 -7.91 6.65
N PRO A 154 -20.20 -7.36 7.35
CA PRO A 154 -21.19 -8.15 8.08
C PRO A 154 -22.30 -8.66 7.16
N ILE A 155 -21.98 -9.60 6.26
CA ILE A 155 -22.91 -10.26 5.37
C ILE A 155 -23.02 -11.76 5.71
N PRO A 156 -24.16 -12.41 5.44
CA PRO A 156 -24.30 -13.85 5.59
C PRO A 156 -23.22 -14.60 4.80
N GLY A 157 -22.63 -15.63 5.44
CA GLY A 157 -21.63 -16.49 4.83
C GLY A 157 -20.20 -15.95 4.75
N ILE A 158 -19.90 -14.76 5.29
CA ILE A 158 -18.54 -14.18 5.28
C ILE A 158 -17.54 -15.01 6.10
N GLU A 159 -17.99 -15.84 7.02
CA GLU A 159 -17.17 -16.71 7.86
C GLU A 159 -17.10 -18.17 7.34
N LEU A 160 -17.59 -18.45 6.14
CA LEU A 160 -17.46 -19.78 5.52
C LEU A 160 -15.97 -20.10 5.26
N PRO A 161 -15.54 -21.35 5.35
CA PRO A 161 -14.13 -21.76 5.26
C PRO A 161 -13.41 -21.31 3.98
N GLY A 162 -14.11 -21.22 2.83
CA GLY A 162 -13.55 -20.75 1.57
C GLY A 162 -13.63 -19.25 1.36
N VAL A 163 -14.12 -18.49 2.36
CA VAL A 163 -14.04 -17.03 2.34
C VAL A 163 -12.80 -16.62 3.13
N ILE A 164 -11.78 -16.22 2.39
CA ILE A 164 -10.45 -15.89 2.91
C ILE A 164 -10.18 -14.39 2.84
N THR A 165 -9.22 -13.93 3.62
CA THR A 165 -8.65 -12.60 3.54
C THR A 165 -7.25 -12.65 2.94
N SER A 166 -6.60 -11.49 2.80
CA SER A 166 -5.20 -11.44 2.35
C SER A 166 -4.23 -12.21 3.26
N ASP A 167 -4.56 -12.40 4.54
CA ASP A 167 -3.70 -13.13 5.49
C ASP A 167 -3.70 -14.64 5.21
N GLU A 168 -4.86 -15.23 4.87
CA GLU A 168 -4.99 -16.63 4.52
C GLU A 168 -4.50 -16.91 3.09
N LEU A 169 -4.67 -15.96 2.18
CA LEU A 169 -4.30 -16.11 0.77
C LEU A 169 -2.82 -16.49 0.59
N PHE A 170 -1.90 -15.93 1.39
CA PHE A 170 -0.47 -16.28 1.32
C PHE A 170 -0.12 -17.69 1.81
N ARG A 171 -1.08 -18.42 2.37
CA ARG A 171 -0.94 -19.80 2.89
C ARG A 171 -1.56 -20.84 1.96
N MET A 172 -2.20 -20.42 0.87
CA MET A 172 -2.76 -21.35 -0.09
C MET A 172 -1.63 -22.15 -0.73
N GLU A 173 -1.74 -23.46 -0.73
CA GLU A 173 -0.74 -24.39 -1.27
C GLU A 173 -0.85 -24.55 -2.79
N GLU A 174 -2.03 -24.28 -3.36
CA GLU A 174 -2.31 -24.34 -4.78
C GLU A 174 -3.11 -23.12 -5.23
N PRO A 175 -2.92 -22.63 -6.47
CA PRO A 175 -3.75 -21.56 -7.00
C PRO A 175 -5.17 -22.09 -7.25
N PRO A 176 -6.22 -21.32 -6.92
CA PRO A 176 -7.60 -21.74 -7.19
C PRO A 176 -7.85 -21.75 -8.71
N GLN A 177 -8.73 -22.63 -9.18
CA GLN A 177 -9.17 -22.60 -10.60
C GLN A 177 -10.03 -21.37 -10.87
N SER A 178 -10.80 -20.94 -9.85
CA SER A 178 -11.64 -19.75 -9.92
C SER A 178 -11.68 -19.00 -8.58
N MET A 179 -11.68 -17.67 -8.64
CA MET A 179 -11.70 -16.81 -7.47
C MET A 179 -12.69 -15.67 -7.67
N VAL A 180 -13.55 -15.45 -6.68
CA VAL A 180 -14.35 -14.23 -6.58
C VAL A 180 -13.68 -13.28 -5.57
N ILE A 181 -13.43 -12.04 -5.94
CA ILE A 181 -12.84 -11.03 -5.08
C ILE A 181 -13.90 -10.00 -4.72
N ILE A 182 -14.20 -9.86 -3.44
CA ILE A 182 -15.09 -8.82 -2.92
C ILE A 182 -14.27 -7.60 -2.58
N GLY A 183 -14.55 -6.48 -3.28
CA GLY A 183 -13.80 -5.22 -3.25
C GLY A 183 -12.94 -5.05 -4.51
N GLY A 184 -12.75 -3.80 -4.96
CA GLY A 184 -11.96 -3.44 -6.13
C GLY A 184 -10.79 -2.50 -5.81
N GLY A 185 -10.29 -2.55 -4.58
CA GLY A 185 -9.14 -1.78 -4.12
C GLY A 185 -7.79 -2.32 -4.62
N VAL A 186 -6.70 -1.72 -4.11
CA VAL A 186 -5.32 -2.06 -4.51
C VAL A 186 -5.03 -3.56 -4.33
N ILE A 187 -5.35 -4.13 -3.18
CA ILE A 187 -5.13 -5.55 -2.88
C ILE A 187 -5.84 -6.43 -3.91
N SER A 188 -7.08 -6.09 -4.23
CA SER A 188 -7.92 -6.85 -5.17
C SER A 188 -7.33 -6.89 -6.57
N VAL A 189 -6.94 -5.74 -7.12
CA VAL A 189 -6.43 -5.67 -8.50
C VAL A 189 -5.03 -6.29 -8.63
N GLU A 190 -4.20 -6.21 -7.59
CA GLU A 190 -2.90 -6.86 -7.53
C GLU A 190 -3.05 -8.39 -7.54
N PHE A 191 -3.87 -8.97 -6.65
CA PHE A 191 -4.08 -10.42 -6.62
C PHE A 191 -4.86 -10.93 -7.83
N ALA A 192 -5.83 -10.16 -8.34
CA ALA A 192 -6.50 -10.50 -9.61
C ALA A 192 -5.47 -10.64 -10.75
N THR A 193 -4.48 -9.75 -10.79
CA THR A 193 -3.41 -9.81 -11.80
C THR A 193 -2.53 -11.06 -11.62
N VAL A 194 -2.16 -11.41 -10.38
CA VAL A 194 -1.36 -12.60 -10.07
C VAL A 194 -2.09 -13.87 -10.51
N TYR A 195 -3.30 -14.09 -10.00
CA TYR A 195 -4.00 -15.35 -10.22
C TYR A 195 -4.49 -15.51 -11.66
N ALA A 196 -4.92 -14.42 -12.32
CA ALA A 196 -5.22 -14.47 -13.75
C ALA A 196 -3.99 -14.82 -14.60
N ALA A 197 -2.81 -14.32 -14.25
CA ALA A 197 -1.56 -14.69 -14.93
C ALA A 197 -1.19 -16.16 -14.72
N LEU A 198 -1.54 -16.75 -13.59
CA LEU A 198 -1.36 -18.17 -13.27
C LEU A 198 -2.48 -19.07 -13.82
N GLY A 199 -3.48 -18.52 -14.51
CA GLY A 199 -4.53 -19.26 -15.19
C GLY A 199 -5.87 -19.38 -14.45
N SER A 200 -6.01 -18.76 -13.28
CA SER A 200 -7.29 -18.72 -12.55
C SER A 200 -8.33 -17.85 -13.27
N ARG A 201 -9.60 -18.25 -13.23
CA ARG A 201 -10.72 -17.37 -13.61
C ARG A 201 -11.00 -16.42 -12.45
N VAL A 202 -10.89 -15.12 -12.66
CA VAL A 202 -11.05 -14.13 -11.60
C VAL A 202 -12.21 -13.20 -11.89
N THR A 203 -13.10 -13.03 -10.89
CA THR A 203 -14.22 -12.07 -10.91
C THR A 203 -14.07 -11.08 -9.75
N ILE A 204 -14.07 -9.78 -10.05
CA ILE A 204 -14.03 -8.69 -9.03
C ILE A 204 -15.43 -8.10 -8.89
N LEU A 205 -15.94 -8.04 -7.66
CA LEU A 205 -17.21 -7.40 -7.27
C LEU A 205 -16.90 -6.14 -6.43
N GLU A 206 -17.07 -4.96 -7.03
CA GLU A 206 -16.80 -3.66 -6.40
C GLU A 206 -18.07 -2.86 -6.19
N ALA A 207 -18.36 -2.48 -4.95
CA ALA A 207 -19.55 -1.71 -4.59
C ALA A 207 -19.51 -0.26 -5.12
N MET A 208 -18.31 0.31 -5.24
CA MET A 208 -18.14 1.66 -5.80
C MET A 208 -18.28 1.67 -7.32
N PRO A 209 -18.54 2.85 -7.94
CA PRO A 209 -18.68 2.96 -9.39
C PRO A 209 -17.39 2.65 -10.19
N ARG A 210 -16.23 2.61 -9.54
CA ARG A 210 -14.92 2.35 -10.18
C ARG A 210 -14.00 1.53 -9.28
N ILE A 211 -13.14 0.70 -9.88
CA ILE A 211 -12.04 0.05 -9.16
C ILE A 211 -10.97 1.08 -8.79
N VAL A 212 -10.12 0.77 -7.80
CA VAL A 212 -9.11 1.69 -7.23
C VAL A 212 -9.65 3.12 -7.09
N PRO A 213 -10.75 3.31 -6.33
CA PRO A 213 -11.53 4.56 -6.33
C PRO A 213 -10.72 5.78 -5.87
N ASN A 214 -9.64 5.56 -5.11
CA ASN A 214 -8.75 6.60 -4.59
C ASN A 214 -7.69 7.07 -5.61
N MET A 215 -7.64 6.44 -6.81
CA MET A 215 -6.76 6.84 -7.89
C MET A 215 -7.48 7.77 -8.87
N ASP A 216 -6.71 8.46 -9.70
CA ASP A 216 -7.25 9.28 -10.78
C ASP A 216 -8.27 8.49 -11.62
N LYS A 217 -9.35 9.14 -12.03
CA LYS A 217 -10.45 8.52 -12.78
C LYS A 217 -9.99 7.85 -14.07
N GLU A 218 -9.08 8.49 -14.78
CA GLU A 218 -8.55 7.96 -16.04
C GLU A 218 -7.70 6.72 -15.81
N ILE A 219 -6.92 6.67 -14.73
CA ILE A 219 -6.20 5.47 -14.28
C ILE A 219 -7.18 4.33 -14.04
N SER A 220 -8.22 4.57 -13.23
CA SER A 220 -9.24 3.56 -12.92
C SER A 220 -9.91 2.99 -14.19
N GLN A 221 -10.26 3.86 -15.14
CA GLN A 221 -10.89 3.45 -16.40
C GLN A 221 -9.94 2.62 -17.27
N ASN A 222 -8.69 3.06 -17.42
CA ASN A 222 -7.69 2.35 -18.21
C ASN A 222 -7.35 0.98 -17.59
N LEU A 223 -7.13 0.94 -16.26
CA LEU A 223 -6.87 -0.31 -15.55
C LEU A 223 -8.00 -1.31 -15.75
N LYS A 224 -9.27 -0.87 -15.58
CA LYS A 224 -10.44 -1.74 -15.82
C LYS A 224 -10.44 -2.33 -17.23
N MET A 225 -10.12 -1.54 -18.26
CA MET A 225 -10.03 -2.03 -19.64
C MET A 225 -8.90 -3.04 -19.83
N ILE A 226 -7.73 -2.80 -19.23
CA ILE A 226 -6.58 -3.71 -19.32
C ILE A 226 -6.88 -5.03 -18.63
N LEU A 227 -7.40 -5.00 -17.41
CA LEU A 227 -7.72 -6.20 -16.65
C LEU A 227 -8.80 -7.04 -17.36
N LYS A 228 -9.83 -6.40 -17.93
CA LYS A 228 -10.83 -7.10 -18.76
C LYS A 228 -10.23 -7.78 -19.99
N LYS A 229 -9.28 -7.13 -20.67
CA LYS A 229 -8.56 -7.75 -21.80
C LYS A 229 -7.71 -8.95 -21.39
N ARG A 230 -7.33 -9.03 -20.12
CA ARG A 230 -6.62 -10.17 -19.52
C ARG A 230 -7.56 -11.27 -19.00
N GLY A 231 -8.86 -11.18 -19.29
CA GLY A 231 -9.85 -12.17 -18.91
C GLY A 231 -10.41 -12.03 -17.50
N ILE A 232 -10.07 -10.94 -16.78
CA ILE A 232 -10.63 -10.68 -15.44
C ILE A 232 -12.03 -10.06 -15.62
N GLU A 233 -13.04 -10.69 -15.03
CA GLU A 233 -14.39 -10.15 -14.99
C GLU A 233 -14.52 -9.09 -13.91
N ILE A 234 -15.10 -7.92 -14.21
CA ILE A 234 -15.16 -6.79 -13.26
C ILE A 234 -16.55 -6.18 -13.27
N HIS A 235 -17.23 -6.28 -12.13
CA HIS A 235 -18.51 -5.67 -11.85
C HIS A 235 -18.29 -4.48 -10.88
N THR A 236 -18.75 -3.30 -11.27
CA THR A 236 -18.71 -2.08 -10.45
C THR A 236 -20.12 -1.63 -10.13
N SER A 237 -20.33 -0.93 -9.03
CA SER A 237 -21.65 -0.71 -8.43
C SER A 237 -22.34 -2.05 -8.13
N ALA A 238 -21.57 -3.05 -7.76
CA ALA A 238 -21.97 -4.41 -7.44
C ALA A 238 -21.86 -4.64 -5.92
N SER A 239 -23.00 -4.62 -5.24
CA SER A 239 -23.07 -4.77 -3.78
C SER A 239 -23.32 -6.23 -3.41
N VAL A 240 -22.32 -6.89 -2.83
CA VAL A 240 -22.46 -8.29 -2.36
C VAL A 240 -23.38 -8.33 -1.16
N GLN A 241 -24.36 -9.26 -1.21
CA GLN A 241 -25.39 -9.41 -0.18
C GLN A 241 -25.16 -10.65 0.70
N ALA A 242 -24.63 -11.72 0.13
CA ALA A 242 -24.35 -12.95 0.84
C ALA A 242 -23.33 -13.82 0.08
N VAL A 243 -22.65 -14.68 0.81
CA VAL A 243 -21.86 -15.80 0.27
C VAL A 243 -22.52 -17.10 0.73
N GLU A 244 -22.71 -18.03 -0.18
CA GLU A 244 -23.32 -19.34 0.07
C GLU A 244 -22.37 -20.43 -0.42
N GLN A 245 -22.30 -21.55 0.28
CA GLN A 245 -21.60 -22.73 -0.20
C GLN A 245 -22.50 -23.52 -1.14
N ASP A 246 -21.99 -23.87 -2.31
CA ASP A 246 -22.70 -24.61 -3.36
C ASP A 246 -21.83 -25.81 -3.79
N GLY A 247 -21.90 -26.89 -3.03
CA GLY A 247 -21.00 -28.04 -3.19
C GLY A 247 -19.58 -27.70 -2.79
N ASP A 248 -18.65 -27.83 -3.75
CA ASP A 248 -17.23 -27.50 -3.58
C ASP A 248 -16.92 -26.04 -3.97
N GLU A 249 -17.90 -25.29 -4.48
CA GLU A 249 -17.77 -23.89 -4.86
C GLU A 249 -18.47 -22.95 -3.88
N TYR A 250 -18.16 -21.66 -3.97
CA TYR A 250 -18.82 -20.58 -3.24
C TYR A 250 -19.53 -19.66 -4.22
N ARG A 251 -20.78 -19.31 -3.88
CA ARG A 251 -21.64 -18.43 -4.65
C ARG A 251 -21.76 -17.09 -3.94
N CYS A 252 -21.31 -16.02 -4.57
CA CYS A 252 -21.53 -14.65 -4.12
C CYS A 252 -22.78 -14.09 -4.78
N ARG A 253 -23.83 -13.81 -3.99
CA ARG A 253 -25.01 -13.07 -4.48
C ARG A 253 -24.77 -11.57 -4.34
N TYR A 254 -25.00 -10.83 -5.41
CA TYR A 254 -24.81 -9.39 -5.42
C TYR A 254 -25.89 -8.67 -6.22
N VAL A 255 -26.04 -7.36 -5.96
CA VAL A 255 -26.95 -6.49 -6.71
C VAL A 255 -26.13 -5.54 -7.56
N GLU A 256 -26.35 -5.57 -8.89
CA GLU A 256 -25.80 -4.60 -9.85
C GLU A 256 -26.95 -4.02 -10.67
N LYS A 257 -27.05 -2.67 -10.71
CA LYS A 257 -28.12 -1.96 -11.45
C LYS A 257 -29.52 -2.47 -11.09
N GLU A 258 -29.77 -2.61 -9.79
CA GLU A 258 -31.06 -3.09 -9.25
C GLU A 258 -31.44 -4.52 -9.62
N LYS A 259 -30.53 -5.30 -10.19
CA LYS A 259 -30.74 -6.70 -10.54
C LYS A 259 -29.89 -7.60 -9.65
N GLU A 260 -30.51 -8.66 -9.15
CA GLU A 260 -29.78 -9.73 -8.50
C GLU A 260 -28.96 -10.51 -9.52
N GLN A 261 -27.70 -10.77 -9.14
CA GLN A 261 -26.70 -11.46 -9.93
C GLN A 261 -25.95 -12.44 -9.02
N GLU A 262 -25.24 -13.37 -9.60
CA GLU A 262 -24.36 -14.29 -8.87
C GLU A 262 -23.00 -14.43 -9.56
N ALA A 263 -21.95 -14.66 -8.75
CA ALA A 263 -20.62 -15.05 -9.22
C ALA A 263 -20.17 -16.26 -8.40
N LYS A 264 -19.50 -17.23 -9.05
CA LYS A 264 -19.05 -18.47 -8.42
C LYS A 264 -17.55 -18.63 -8.50
N GLY A 265 -16.96 -19.25 -7.50
CA GLY A 265 -15.54 -19.59 -7.46
C GLY A 265 -15.22 -20.62 -6.38
N ASP A 266 -14.06 -21.26 -6.54
CA ASP A 266 -13.56 -22.25 -5.57
C ASP A 266 -13.20 -21.57 -4.23
N CYS A 267 -12.88 -20.28 -4.27
CA CYS A 267 -12.71 -19.46 -3.08
C CYS A 267 -13.21 -18.03 -3.30
N VAL A 268 -13.44 -17.34 -2.19
CA VAL A 268 -13.84 -15.93 -2.16
C VAL A 268 -12.80 -15.14 -1.37
N LEU A 269 -12.15 -14.16 -1.99
CA LEU A 269 -11.24 -13.26 -1.32
C LEU A 269 -11.99 -12.01 -0.84
N CYS A 270 -12.11 -11.81 0.46
CA CYS A 270 -12.63 -10.58 1.04
C CYS A 270 -11.52 -9.53 1.16
N ALA A 271 -11.52 -8.53 0.27
CA ALA A 271 -10.51 -7.48 0.18
C ALA A 271 -11.12 -6.07 0.14
N VAL A 272 -12.06 -5.83 1.06
CA VAL A 272 -12.83 -4.57 1.19
C VAL A 272 -12.12 -3.48 2.00
N GLY A 273 -10.90 -3.73 2.45
CA GLY A 273 -10.08 -2.80 3.22
C GLY A 273 -9.54 -3.39 4.51
N ARG A 274 -9.03 -2.52 5.37
CA ARG A 274 -8.40 -2.87 6.64
C ARG A 274 -8.92 -1.98 7.76
N CYS A 275 -9.03 -2.51 8.98
CA CYS A 275 -9.36 -1.77 10.19
C CYS A 275 -8.17 -1.76 11.16
N ALA A 276 -8.12 -0.77 12.03
CA ALA A 276 -7.09 -0.66 13.06
C ALA A 276 -7.08 -1.92 13.95
N ASN A 277 -5.89 -2.42 14.27
CA ASN A 277 -5.74 -3.58 15.16
C ASN A 277 -5.55 -3.11 16.61
N MET A 278 -6.64 -3.16 17.36
CA MET A 278 -6.67 -2.74 18.76
C MET A 278 -6.87 -3.93 19.72
N ASP A 279 -6.79 -5.15 19.22
CA ASP A 279 -7.06 -6.34 20.01
C ASP A 279 -6.00 -6.51 21.12
N GLY A 280 -6.43 -6.49 22.38
CA GLY A 280 -5.55 -6.59 23.54
C GLY A 280 -4.62 -5.40 23.76
N LEU A 281 -4.78 -4.31 23.02
CA LEU A 281 -3.86 -3.15 23.08
C LEU A 281 -4.07 -2.31 24.35
N PHE A 282 -5.25 -2.31 24.95
CA PHE A 282 -5.61 -1.47 26.09
C PHE A 282 -6.21 -2.27 27.23
N ALA A 283 -5.78 -1.99 28.44
CA ALA A 283 -6.52 -2.37 29.64
C ALA A 283 -7.79 -1.52 29.77
N GLU A 284 -8.70 -1.93 30.64
CA GLU A 284 -9.93 -1.18 30.92
C GLU A 284 -9.60 0.27 31.35
N GLY A 285 -10.19 1.23 30.69
CA GLY A 285 -9.97 2.68 30.96
C GLY A 285 -8.64 3.24 30.43
N ALA A 286 -7.81 2.46 29.74
CA ALA A 286 -6.53 2.90 29.18
C ALA A 286 -6.60 3.29 27.68
N ALA A 287 -7.74 3.18 27.05
CA ALA A 287 -7.89 3.51 25.63
C ALA A 287 -7.87 5.02 25.41
N PRO A 288 -7.09 5.53 24.43
CA PRO A 288 -7.15 6.94 24.03
C PRO A 288 -8.47 7.28 23.32
N GLU A 289 -8.71 8.56 23.09
CA GLU A 289 -9.84 9.02 22.28
C GLU A 289 -9.77 8.48 20.85
N MET A 290 -10.94 8.11 20.33
CA MET A 290 -11.08 7.53 19.00
C MET A 290 -12.17 8.20 18.20
N GLU A 291 -11.95 8.35 16.90
CA GLU A 291 -12.96 8.75 15.95
C GLU A 291 -13.08 7.71 14.84
N ARG A 292 -14.28 7.21 14.55
CA ARG A 292 -14.56 6.20 13.49
C ARG A 292 -13.66 4.98 13.55
N GLY A 293 -13.36 4.48 14.78
CA GLY A 293 -12.50 3.31 14.98
C GLY A 293 -11.01 3.56 14.75
N ARG A 294 -10.55 4.81 14.80
CA ARG A 294 -9.16 5.25 14.69
C ARG A 294 -8.76 6.07 15.90
N ILE A 295 -7.52 5.94 16.35
CA ILE A 295 -6.99 6.76 17.43
C ILE A 295 -6.82 8.20 16.95
N THR A 296 -7.34 9.16 17.70
CA THR A 296 -7.16 10.59 17.43
C THR A 296 -5.78 11.04 17.93
N VAL A 297 -5.03 11.74 17.07
CA VAL A 297 -3.71 12.27 17.41
C VAL A 297 -3.57 13.71 16.93
N ASP A 298 -2.67 14.46 17.56
CA ASP A 298 -2.26 15.80 17.12
C ASP A 298 -1.22 15.74 15.98
N ALA A 299 -0.69 16.90 15.59
CA ALA A 299 0.31 17.01 14.53
C ALA A 299 1.65 16.33 14.87
N ASP A 300 1.94 16.05 16.13
CA ASP A 300 3.12 15.35 16.63
C ASP A 300 2.84 13.90 17.04
N PHE A 301 1.67 13.37 16.59
CA PHE A 301 1.23 12.01 16.88
C PHE A 301 0.93 11.70 18.35
N ARG A 302 0.73 12.72 19.18
CA ARG A 302 0.30 12.55 20.57
C ARG A 302 -1.17 12.22 20.63
N THR A 303 -1.53 11.27 21.47
CA THR A 303 -2.92 11.03 21.85
C THR A 303 -3.37 12.01 22.93
N ASN A 304 -4.62 11.94 23.35
CA ASN A 304 -5.12 12.66 24.53
C ASN A 304 -4.53 12.16 25.86
N ILE A 305 -3.86 10.99 25.86
CA ILE A 305 -3.17 10.46 27.04
C ILE A 305 -1.72 10.97 27.03
N PRO A 306 -1.27 11.70 28.07
CA PRO A 306 0.11 12.18 28.14
C PRO A 306 1.13 11.06 27.91
N HIS A 307 2.21 11.33 27.18
CA HIS A 307 3.29 10.38 26.88
C HIS A 307 2.88 9.13 26.09
N VAL A 308 1.67 9.13 25.47
CA VAL A 308 1.21 8.07 24.60
C VAL A 308 1.03 8.62 23.18
N TYR A 309 1.69 7.97 22.22
CA TYR A 309 1.71 8.32 20.80
C TYR A 309 1.09 7.20 19.98
N ALA A 310 0.55 7.49 18.81
CA ALA A 310 0.04 6.48 17.89
C ALA A 310 0.39 6.83 16.45
N ILE A 311 0.71 5.82 15.64
CA ILE A 311 1.09 5.98 14.23
C ILE A 311 0.53 4.87 13.34
N GLY A 312 0.68 5.07 12.03
CA GLY A 312 0.34 4.07 11.00
C GLY A 312 -1.14 3.81 10.91
N ASP A 313 -1.47 2.55 10.69
CA ASP A 313 -2.86 2.15 10.43
C ASP A 313 -3.80 2.29 11.64
N LEU A 314 -3.28 2.59 12.82
CA LEU A 314 -4.09 2.90 14.02
C LEU A 314 -4.77 4.26 13.92
N ILE A 315 -4.18 5.20 13.21
CA ILE A 315 -4.66 6.57 13.07
C ILE A 315 -5.33 6.78 11.71
N GLY A 316 -5.92 7.92 11.49
CA GLY A 316 -6.48 8.30 10.18
C GLY A 316 -5.42 8.54 9.12
N GLY A 317 -5.82 8.65 7.85
CA GLY A 317 -4.94 8.94 6.72
C GLY A 317 -4.52 7.71 5.93
N ALA A 318 -3.32 7.75 5.32
CA ALA A 318 -2.84 6.72 4.41
C ALA A 318 -2.38 5.46 5.17
N GLN A 319 -2.99 4.33 4.86
CA GLN A 319 -2.58 3.01 5.38
C GLN A 319 -1.46 2.42 4.51
N LEU A 320 -0.27 3.03 4.59
CA LEU A 320 0.89 2.71 3.77
C LEU A 320 2.13 2.54 4.65
N ALA A 321 2.94 1.51 4.35
CA ALA A 321 4.12 1.17 5.13
C ALA A 321 5.12 2.33 5.23
N HIS A 322 5.39 3.03 4.12
CA HIS A 322 6.31 4.17 4.09
C HIS A 322 5.76 5.40 4.84
N ALA A 323 4.44 5.60 4.86
CA ALA A 323 3.82 6.63 5.69
C ALA A 323 4.01 6.32 7.19
N ALA A 324 3.74 5.07 7.61
CA ALA A 324 3.96 4.64 8.99
C ALA A 324 5.43 4.74 9.40
N SER A 325 6.38 4.37 8.52
CA SER A 325 7.82 4.51 8.77
C SER A 325 8.23 5.97 8.96
N ALA A 326 7.75 6.87 8.09
CA ALA A 326 8.02 8.31 8.20
C ALA A 326 7.42 8.92 9.47
N GLN A 327 6.21 8.52 9.87
CA GLN A 327 5.58 8.90 11.13
C GLN A 327 6.40 8.40 12.33
N GLY A 328 6.89 7.15 12.28
CA GLY A 328 7.76 6.58 13.31
C GLY A 328 9.06 7.36 13.48
N ILE A 329 9.70 7.78 12.39
CA ILE A 329 10.87 8.66 12.41
C ILE A 329 10.53 10.00 13.08
N ALA A 330 9.40 10.61 12.68
CA ALA A 330 8.96 11.89 13.21
C ALA A 330 8.73 11.85 14.73
N VAL A 331 8.09 10.78 15.24
CA VAL A 331 7.91 10.59 16.69
C VAL A 331 9.24 10.42 17.41
N ALA A 332 10.16 9.61 16.87
CA ALA A 332 11.49 9.41 17.46
C ALA A 332 12.31 10.72 17.52
N GLU A 333 12.25 11.53 16.45
CA GLU A 333 12.89 12.85 16.38
C GLU A 333 12.26 13.82 17.37
N HIS A 334 10.93 13.84 17.48
CA HIS A 334 10.20 14.66 18.45
C HIS A 334 10.61 14.32 19.89
N LEU A 335 10.63 13.02 20.26
CA LEU A 335 11.04 12.57 21.60
C LEU A 335 12.49 12.89 21.94
N ALA A 336 13.37 12.97 20.93
CA ALA A 336 14.77 13.36 21.08
C ALA A 336 14.99 14.88 21.01
N GLY A 337 13.93 15.70 20.95
CA GLY A 337 14.03 17.17 20.84
C GLY A 337 14.62 17.64 19.49
N ARG A 338 14.44 16.88 18.41
CA ARG A 338 14.90 17.19 17.06
C ARG A 338 13.78 17.73 16.20
N GLU A 339 14.13 18.54 15.21
CA GLU A 339 13.20 18.94 14.16
C GLU A 339 12.87 17.74 13.26
N ARG A 340 11.64 17.73 12.76
CA ARG A 340 11.15 16.70 11.83
C ARG A 340 11.90 16.76 10.49
N SER A 341 12.51 15.64 10.11
CA SER A 341 13.31 15.54 8.87
C SER A 341 12.50 15.22 7.62
N VAL A 342 11.25 14.74 7.75
CA VAL A 342 10.40 14.29 6.63
C VAL A 342 9.12 15.11 6.57
N ASP A 343 8.76 15.57 5.37
CA ASP A 343 7.45 16.17 5.10
C ASP A 343 6.40 15.09 4.92
N LEU A 344 5.44 15.03 5.82
CA LEU A 344 4.37 14.01 5.83
C LEU A 344 3.13 14.42 5.03
N ARG A 345 3.12 15.59 4.42
CA ARG A 345 1.97 16.08 3.62
C ARG A 345 1.86 15.40 2.27
N ILE A 346 2.97 14.94 1.72
CA ILE A 346 3.04 14.32 0.40
C ILE A 346 3.39 12.85 0.56
N VAL A 347 2.37 12.01 0.47
CA VAL A 347 2.50 10.56 0.57
C VAL A 347 2.24 9.94 -0.81
N PRO A 348 3.22 9.30 -1.45
CA PRO A 348 3.00 8.64 -2.73
C PRO A 348 2.14 7.39 -2.57
N GLY A 349 1.22 7.17 -3.51
CA GLY A 349 0.44 5.95 -3.63
C GLY A 349 0.98 5.09 -4.78
N CYS A 350 1.10 3.77 -4.57
CA CYS A 350 1.59 2.83 -5.58
C CYS A 350 0.67 1.61 -5.68
N VAL A 351 0.44 1.14 -6.92
CA VAL A 351 -0.25 -0.12 -7.22
C VAL A 351 0.61 -0.92 -8.19
N TYR A 352 0.92 -2.14 -7.83
CA TYR A 352 1.86 -2.99 -8.55
C TYR A 352 1.14 -3.91 -9.55
N THR A 353 0.27 -3.31 -10.34
CA THR A 353 -0.33 -3.96 -11.51
C THR A 353 0.62 -3.88 -12.69
N ASP A 354 0.20 -4.37 -13.84
CA ASP A 354 0.90 -4.19 -15.09
C ASP A 354 -0.07 -3.55 -16.11
N PRO A 355 0.22 -2.30 -16.56
CA PRO A 355 1.33 -1.45 -16.08
C PRO A 355 1.20 -1.05 -14.61
N GLU A 356 2.33 -0.66 -13.99
CA GLU A 356 2.35 -0.10 -12.65
C GLU A 356 1.61 1.23 -12.59
N ILE A 357 1.11 1.56 -11.40
CA ILE A 357 0.44 2.83 -11.14
C ILE A 357 1.12 3.52 -9.97
N ALA A 358 1.36 4.83 -10.11
CA ALA A 358 1.83 5.64 -9.00
C ALA A 358 1.22 7.05 -9.03
N SER A 359 1.03 7.63 -7.86
CA SER A 359 0.49 8.98 -7.70
C SER A 359 1.17 9.73 -6.56
N ALA A 360 1.27 11.04 -6.68
CA ALA A 360 1.68 11.93 -5.60
C ALA A 360 0.96 13.27 -5.74
N GLY A 361 0.66 13.92 -4.61
CA GLY A 361 -0.07 15.17 -4.58
C GLY A 361 -1.54 15.03 -4.98
N ILE A 362 -2.13 16.07 -5.56
CA ILE A 362 -3.57 16.13 -5.87
C ILE A 362 -3.87 15.68 -7.30
N THR A 363 -5.07 15.14 -7.49
CA THR A 363 -5.65 14.89 -8.81
C THR A 363 -6.34 16.13 -9.36
N GLU A 364 -6.64 16.14 -10.67
CA GLU A 364 -7.45 17.19 -11.28
C GLU A 364 -8.87 17.25 -10.69
N GLU A 365 -9.47 16.08 -10.34
CA GLU A 365 -10.78 16.01 -9.68
C GLU A 365 -10.73 16.69 -8.30
N GLU A 366 -9.74 16.36 -7.47
CA GLU A 366 -9.56 16.97 -6.14
C GLU A 366 -9.26 18.46 -6.22
N ALA A 367 -8.47 18.89 -7.19
CA ALA A 367 -8.21 20.32 -7.43
C ALA A 367 -9.51 21.07 -7.72
N LYS A 368 -10.36 20.52 -8.59
CA LYS A 368 -11.66 21.08 -8.93
C LYS A 368 -12.59 21.16 -7.72
N GLU A 369 -12.66 20.12 -6.92
CA GLU A 369 -13.46 20.07 -5.68
C GLU A 369 -13.00 21.12 -4.67
N LYS A 370 -11.69 21.36 -4.57
CA LYS A 370 -11.08 22.39 -3.72
C LYS A 370 -11.09 23.81 -4.30
N GLY A 371 -11.60 23.97 -5.51
CA GLY A 371 -11.60 25.27 -6.21
C GLY A 371 -10.22 25.77 -6.63
N ILE A 372 -9.21 24.90 -6.69
CA ILE A 372 -7.86 25.22 -7.13
C ILE A 372 -7.82 25.24 -8.67
N GLN A 373 -7.35 26.33 -9.24
CA GLN A 373 -7.21 26.45 -10.71
C GLN A 373 -5.94 25.75 -11.16
N VAL A 374 -6.09 24.67 -11.90
CA VAL A 374 -4.98 23.84 -12.39
C VAL A 374 -5.00 23.72 -13.91
N GLU A 375 -3.88 23.34 -14.46
CA GLU A 375 -3.73 22.83 -15.81
C GLU A 375 -3.00 21.48 -15.76
N THR A 376 -3.16 20.68 -16.79
CA THR A 376 -2.57 19.35 -16.88
C THR A 376 -1.76 19.18 -18.15
N GLY A 377 -0.56 18.61 -18.00
CA GLY A 377 0.24 18.10 -19.10
C GLY A 377 0.22 16.57 -19.09
N LYS A 378 0.14 15.97 -20.25
CA LYS A 378 0.00 14.52 -20.38
C LYS A 378 0.79 13.95 -21.54
N PHE A 379 1.55 12.91 -21.26
CA PHE A 379 2.27 12.14 -22.27
C PHE A 379 1.77 10.69 -22.31
N ILE A 380 1.51 10.18 -23.52
CA ILE A 380 1.08 8.79 -23.74
C ILE A 380 2.31 7.92 -24.01
N MET A 381 2.48 6.86 -23.23
CA MET A 381 3.68 6.02 -23.25
C MET A 381 3.88 5.23 -24.54
N SER A 382 2.87 5.09 -25.39
CA SER A 382 3.04 4.51 -26.73
C SER A 382 3.93 5.36 -27.68
N ALA A 383 4.23 6.61 -27.31
CA ALA A 383 5.20 7.44 -28.01
C ALA A 383 6.61 7.42 -27.36
N ASN A 384 6.79 6.69 -26.27
CA ASN A 384 8.08 6.57 -25.57
C ASN A 384 8.91 5.42 -26.13
N GLY A 385 10.15 5.71 -26.56
CA GLY A 385 11.04 4.74 -27.18
C GLY A 385 11.35 3.54 -26.29
N LYS A 386 11.59 3.75 -24.98
CA LYS A 386 11.84 2.65 -24.04
C LYS A 386 10.63 1.73 -23.89
N SER A 387 9.43 2.31 -23.82
CA SER A 387 8.19 1.54 -23.72
C SER A 387 7.95 0.65 -24.95
N LEU A 388 8.29 1.13 -26.14
CA LEU A 388 8.21 0.33 -27.37
C LEU A 388 9.24 -0.82 -27.38
N ILE A 389 10.49 -0.56 -26.92
CA ILE A 389 11.54 -1.57 -26.82
C ILE A 389 11.12 -2.72 -25.92
N THR A 390 10.48 -2.42 -24.79
CA THR A 390 10.08 -3.43 -23.78
C THR A 390 8.66 -3.97 -23.96
N LYS A 391 7.92 -3.51 -24.99
CA LYS A 391 6.50 -3.86 -25.22
C LYS A 391 5.56 -3.43 -24.07
N GLU A 392 5.95 -2.39 -23.34
CA GLU A 392 5.22 -1.83 -22.19
C GLU A 392 4.68 -0.41 -22.52
N GLU A 393 4.16 -0.26 -23.74
CA GLU A 393 3.71 1.04 -24.29
C GLU A 393 2.36 1.52 -23.75
N ARG A 394 1.69 0.71 -22.90
CA ARG A 394 0.38 1.10 -22.37
C ARG A 394 0.54 2.06 -21.19
N GLY A 395 -0.31 3.08 -21.22
CA GLY A 395 -0.48 4.03 -20.13
C GLY A 395 -0.05 5.44 -20.47
N PHE A 396 0.13 6.24 -19.44
CA PHE A 396 0.42 7.66 -19.57
C PHE A 396 1.08 8.20 -18.30
N ILE A 397 1.69 9.38 -18.43
CA ILE A 397 2.13 10.23 -17.34
C ILE A 397 1.33 11.53 -17.43
N LYS A 398 0.65 11.92 -16.33
CA LYS A 398 -0.12 13.15 -16.21
C LYS A 398 0.41 13.97 -15.05
N VAL A 399 0.71 15.25 -15.31
CA VAL A 399 1.17 16.21 -14.31
C VAL A 399 0.09 17.24 -14.08
N VAL A 400 -0.15 17.60 -12.83
CA VAL A 400 -1.10 18.64 -12.41
C VAL A 400 -0.29 19.82 -11.87
N ALA A 401 -0.44 21.00 -12.46
CA ALA A 401 0.24 22.21 -12.04
C ALA A 401 -0.75 23.33 -11.76
N ASP A 402 -0.41 24.20 -10.82
CA ASP A 402 -1.13 25.44 -10.60
C ASP A 402 -1.10 26.30 -11.86
N LYS A 403 -2.26 26.81 -12.27
CA LYS A 403 -2.43 27.49 -13.54
C LYS A 403 -1.64 28.80 -13.63
N GLU A 404 -1.51 29.52 -12.53
CA GLU A 404 -0.86 30.84 -12.47
C GLU A 404 0.63 30.71 -12.21
N THR A 405 1.00 29.97 -11.15
CA THR A 405 2.39 29.89 -10.67
C THR A 405 3.20 28.81 -11.37
N LYS A 406 2.54 27.88 -12.07
CA LYS A 406 3.15 26.69 -12.66
C LYS A 406 3.82 25.77 -11.61
N THR A 407 3.45 25.90 -10.33
CA THR A 407 3.93 25.01 -9.28
C THR A 407 3.32 23.62 -9.47
N ILE A 408 4.13 22.58 -9.40
CA ILE A 408 3.69 21.18 -9.50
C ILE A 408 2.91 20.83 -8.25
N LEU A 409 1.66 20.41 -8.40
CA LEU A 409 0.74 20.06 -7.32
C LEU A 409 0.43 18.58 -7.26
N GLY A 410 0.60 17.87 -8.38
CA GLY A 410 0.33 16.45 -8.43
C GLY A 410 0.87 15.76 -9.67
N ALA A 411 1.01 14.44 -9.58
CA ALA A 411 1.35 13.58 -10.71
C ALA A 411 0.61 12.26 -10.61
N GLN A 412 0.14 11.76 -11.75
CA GLN A 412 -0.59 10.52 -11.90
C GLN A 412 0.07 9.71 -13.02
N MET A 413 0.60 8.56 -12.68
CA MET A 413 1.38 7.73 -13.60
C MET A 413 0.74 6.35 -13.72
N MET A 414 0.62 5.86 -14.94
CA MET A 414 0.25 4.49 -15.24
C MET A 414 1.17 4.02 -16.37
N CYS A 415 2.29 3.41 -16.03
CA CYS A 415 3.30 2.97 -16.99
C CYS A 415 4.30 2.03 -16.31
N ALA A 416 5.15 1.38 -17.10
CA ALA A 416 6.27 0.63 -16.55
C ALA A 416 7.15 1.51 -15.65
N ARG A 417 7.57 0.95 -14.51
CA ARG A 417 8.42 1.64 -13.51
C ARG A 417 7.80 2.90 -12.89
N ALA A 418 6.49 3.07 -12.96
CA ALA A 418 5.81 4.21 -12.34
C ALA A 418 6.13 4.32 -10.85
N THR A 419 6.18 3.18 -10.15
CA THR A 419 6.44 3.11 -8.70
C THR A 419 7.85 3.54 -8.32
N ASP A 420 8.84 3.33 -9.21
CA ASP A 420 10.21 3.80 -9.02
C ASP A 420 10.37 5.30 -9.38
N MET A 421 9.65 5.76 -10.41
CA MET A 421 9.77 7.13 -10.93
C MET A 421 9.03 8.19 -10.11
N ILE A 422 7.98 7.83 -9.36
CA ILE A 422 7.13 8.79 -8.63
C ILE A 422 7.92 9.62 -7.61
N GLY A 423 9.06 9.15 -7.14
CA GLY A 423 9.94 9.86 -6.22
C GLY A 423 10.41 11.21 -6.73
N GLU A 424 10.55 11.39 -8.07
CA GLU A 424 10.88 12.67 -8.70
C GLU A 424 9.78 13.71 -8.41
N PHE A 425 8.51 13.33 -8.55
CA PHE A 425 7.38 14.21 -8.27
C PHE A 425 7.18 14.45 -6.77
N VAL A 426 7.39 13.45 -5.92
CA VAL A 426 7.37 13.66 -4.46
C VAL A 426 8.37 14.75 -4.08
N THR A 427 9.58 14.68 -4.60
CA THR A 427 10.62 15.70 -4.36
C THR A 427 10.20 17.06 -4.90
N ALA A 428 9.66 17.11 -6.13
CA ALA A 428 9.23 18.37 -6.75
C ALA A 428 8.09 19.04 -5.97
N ILE A 429 7.07 18.28 -5.57
CA ILE A 429 5.90 18.82 -4.86
C ILE A 429 6.29 19.26 -3.45
N THR A 430 7.09 18.47 -2.72
CA THR A 430 7.58 18.80 -1.37
C THR A 430 8.36 20.11 -1.37
N ASN A 431 9.19 20.34 -2.39
CA ASN A 431 9.98 21.56 -2.54
C ASN A 431 9.27 22.68 -3.33
N ARG A 432 7.99 22.52 -3.65
CA ARG A 432 7.19 23.50 -4.41
C ARG A 432 7.84 23.93 -5.73
N MET A 433 8.46 22.98 -6.42
CA MET A 433 9.11 23.26 -7.70
C MET A 433 8.07 23.60 -8.77
N THR A 434 8.45 24.53 -9.64
CA THR A 434 7.67 24.84 -10.85
C THR A 434 8.00 23.85 -11.96
N VAL A 435 7.13 23.77 -12.97
CA VAL A 435 7.34 22.99 -14.19
C VAL A 435 8.70 23.32 -14.82
N SER A 436 9.01 24.60 -15.01
CA SER A 436 10.27 25.03 -15.62
C SER A 436 11.50 24.70 -14.77
N GLN A 437 11.38 24.64 -13.45
CA GLN A 437 12.48 24.20 -12.58
C GLN A 437 12.78 22.71 -12.74
N LEU A 438 11.73 21.85 -12.80
CA LEU A 438 11.91 20.41 -12.96
C LEU A 438 12.38 20.04 -14.38
N LEU A 439 12.02 20.83 -15.40
CA LEU A 439 12.51 20.67 -16.78
C LEU A 439 14.01 20.93 -16.95
N LYS A 440 14.69 21.64 -16.02
CA LYS A 440 16.14 21.82 -16.06
C LYS A 440 16.93 20.52 -15.91
N GLY A 441 16.33 19.49 -15.33
CA GLY A 441 16.95 18.17 -15.20
C GLY A 441 16.91 17.43 -16.54
N MET A 442 18.10 17.15 -17.11
CA MET A 442 18.22 16.31 -18.31
C MET A 442 17.86 14.87 -17.98
N ARG A 443 17.06 14.22 -18.83
CA ARG A 443 16.70 12.80 -18.70
C ARG A 443 17.50 11.94 -19.67
N ALA A 444 17.95 10.77 -19.18
CA ALA A 444 18.72 9.84 -20.00
C ALA A 444 17.84 9.20 -21.09
N HIS A 445 18.44 8.94 -22.25
CA HIS A 445 17.81 8.28 -23.40
C HIS A 445 18.43 6.89 -23.65
N PRO A 446 17.64 5.82 -23.95
CA PRO A 446 16.18 5.74 -23.83
C PRO A 446 15.73 5.26 -22.42
N THR A 447 14.79 5.98 -21.83
CA THR A 447 14.21 5.64 -20.52
C THR A 447 12.69 5.91 -20.50
N TYR A 448 11.97 5.27 -19.54
CA TYR A 448 10.56 5.62 -19.28
C TYR A 448 10.43 7.04 -18.71
N ASN A 449 11.44 7.51 -18.01
CA ASN A 449 11.48 8.82 -17.35
C ASN A 449 11.40 9.98 -18.34
N GLU A 450 11.77 9.80 -19.61
CA GLU A 450 11.61 10.82 -20.66
C GLU A 450 10.15 11.27 -20.81
N GLY A 451 9.18 10.35 -20.55
CA GLY A 451 7.75 10.67 -20.55
C GLY A 451 7.35 11.74 -19.51
N ILE A 452 8.11 11.87 -18.43
CA ILE A 452 7.94 12.95 -17.44
C ILE A 452 8.29 14.31 -18.11
N GLY A 453 9.41 14.36 -18.86
CA GLY A 453 9.82 15.55 -19.59
C GLY A 453 8.75 16.03 -20.56
N GLU A 454 8.26 15.13 -21.40
CA GLU A 454 7.23 15.44 -22.40
C GLU A 454 5.91 15.92 -21.75
N ALA A 455 5.49 15.30 -20.62
CA ALA A 455 4.31 15.74 -19.89
C ALA A 455 4.48 17.14 -19.27
N LEU A 456 5.68 17.47 -18.80
CA LEU A 456 6.02 18.80 -18.30
C LEU A 456 6.10 19.83 -19.44
N GLU A 457 6.72 19.48 -20.57
CA GLU A 457 6.82 20.34 -21.75
C GLU A 457 5.44 20.65 -22.36
N GLU A 458 4.47 19.73 -22.27
CA GLU A 458 3.10 20.02 -22.70
C GLU A 458 2.48 21.18 -21.90
N LEU A 459 2.80 21.32 -20.60
CA LEU A 459 2.36 22.45 -19.77
C LEU A 459 3.00 23.79 -20.17
N GLU A 460 4.18 23.76 -20.76
CA GLU A 460 4.86 24.94 -21.29
C GLU A 460 4.51 25.19 -22.79
N GLY A 461 3.71 24.31 -23.41
CA GLY A 461 3.34 24.40 -24.81
C GLY A 461 4.46 24.04 -25.80
N GLY A 462 5.53 23.36 -25.31
CA GLY A 462 6.75 23.05 -26.04
C GLY A 462 7.00 21.57 -26.32
N ALA A 463 6.09 20.67 -25.93
CA ALA A 463 6.28 19.22 -26.10
C ALA A 463 6.57 18.84 -27.55
N VAL A 464 7.70 18.16 -27.78
CA VAL A 464 8.18 17.83 -29.14
C VAL A 464 7.51 16.57 -29.68
N HIS A 465 7.24 15.58 -28.81
CA HIS A 465 6.68 14.27 -29.21
C HIS A 465 5.17 14.14 -28.89
N VAL A 466 4.49 15.29 -28.70
CA VAL A 466 3.05 15.34 -28.49
C VAL A 466 2.38 16.04 -29.67
N VAL A 467 1.34 15.42 -30.23
CA VAL A 467 0.57 16.03 -31.32
C VAL A 467 -0.16 17.28 -30.80
N PRO A 468 0.01 18.45 -31.42
CA PRO A 468 -0.65 19.67 -30.97
C PRO A 468 -2.16 19.55 -30.94
N LYS A 469 -2.79 19.99 -29.85
CA LYS A 469 -4.25 20.09 -29.78
C LYS A 469 -4.72 21.08 -30.86
N LYS A 470 -5.67 20.67 -31.74
CA LYS A 470 -6.28 21.61 -32.69
C LYS A 470 -6.83 22.80 -31.90
N LYS A 471 -6.36 24.01 -32.22
CA LYS A 471 -6.99 25.22 -31.69
C LYS A 471 -8.46 25.16 -32.08
N GLN A 472 -9.35 25.12 -31.11
CA GLN A 472 -10.76 25.38 -31.38
C GLN A 472 -10.83 26.82 -31.88
N SER A 473 -11.13 26.94 -33.16
CA SER A 473 -11.35 28.23 -33.86
C SER A 473 -12.69 28.80 -33.43
#